data_64783356526ad511a03ee4a460e1ac30
#
_entry.id   64783356526ad511a03ee4a460e1ac30
#
_cell.length_a   1.000
_cell.length_b   1.000
_cell.length_c   1.000
_cell.angle_alpha   90.00
_cell.angle_beta   90.00
_cell.angle_gamma   90.00
#
_symmetry.space_group_name_H-M   'P 1'
#
loop_
_entity.id
_entity.type
_entity.pdbx_description
1 polymer ?
#
loop_
_entity_poly.entity_id
_entity_poly.type
_entity_poly.pdbx_seq_one_letter_code
_entity_poly.pdbx_strand_id
1 'polypeptide(L)'
;MDVLTKTADSVSSFIETFCKHHRGDLAGQTIELRPFQKEIINGLFETKRDGLWKNRHSLVMLPRKSGKSELLSAIGLWALLGSGEWAPEVYCVAGSKDQAKIVLDNVKNMIAAEEELSNALEVYKESIYCPLNSGVFRVLSSDGRLAHGLNPTFTIVDETWCHPDGELTEALLSGSGARKQSMVVHITTPGSGDESYLWKLVEYDKRVKAGEIVDPTWWSWWQEPPADVDYLSVEAWRYHPAFGDWVTEEYLQSQALQLPEGEFRRLHLGQWTKSREQWITSEAFEACPHGNISPGDEVVLAVDASFTNDSTVIVAATTDKRLKILEIWERPLDADESYRVPLNQVTQRLQELIEEYKPRACVYDPFALQHAMTEISDITGALLIEFPQSPKRMVPACSRFAELVLTRQLYHDHSPVLTRHIANCHTKSDRYGVRVTKEHRGSKRKIDAAVAAIMALEVAATLEPVIVPPTPKIF
;
A
#
# COMPACT_ATOMS: atom_id res chain seq x y z
N MET A 1 25.97 13.06 -36.95
CA MET A 1 24.82 13.21 -36.05
C MET A 1 24.38 11.81 -35.68
N ASP A 2 24.61 11.43 -34.43
CA ASP A 2 24.55 10.04 -33.98
C ASP A 2 23.12 9.49 -34.03
N VAL A 3 22.98 8.29 -34.57
CA VAL A 3 21.73 7.47 -34.57
C VAL A 3 21.22 7.22 -33.16
N LEU A 4 22.04 7.47 -32.14
CA LEU A 4 21.76 7.17 -30.72
C LEU A 4 20.73 8.12 -30.07
N THR A 5 20.48 9.31 -30.62
CA THR A 5 19.56 10.32 -30.03
C THR A 5 18.18 10.35 -30.70
N LYS A 6 18.01 9.72 -31.85
CA LYS A 6 16.80 9.88 -32.68
C LYS A 6 15.49 9.44 -32.01
N THR A 7 15.49 8.39 -31.19
CA THR A 7 14.24 7.90 -30.57
C THR A 7 13.81 8.79 -29.42
N ALA A 8 14.73 9.14 -28.50
CA ALA A 8 14.42 10.02 -27.38
C ALA A 8 14.02 11.43 -27.85
N ASP A 9 14.70 11.95 -28.87
CA ASP A 9 14.33 13.24 -29.50
C ASP A 9 12.93 13.17 -30.12
N SER A 10 12.58 12.05 -30.77
CA SER A 10 11.24 11.83 -31.33
C SER A 10 10.17 11.77 -30.22
N VAL A 11 10.43 11.10 -29.10
CA VAL A 11 9.52 11.07 -27.95
C VAL A 11 9.31 12.48 -27.40
N SER A 12 10.39 13.21 -27.15
CA SER A 12 10.33 14.57 -26.59
C SER A 12 9.60 15.52 -27.53
N SER A 13 9.94 15.50 -28.84
CA SER A 13 9.30 16.34 -29.85
C SER A 13 7.81 16.01 -29.99
N PHE A 14 7.43 14.72 -29.97
CA PHE A 14 6.03 14.31 -30.01
C PHE A 14 5.25 14.87 -28.81
N ILE A 15 5.80 14.73 -27.60
CA ILE A 15 5.14 15.21 -26.39
C ILE A 15 4.98 16.74 -26.44
N GLU A 16 6.05 17.47 -26.76
CA GLU A 16 6.05 18.93 -26.82
C GLU A 16 5.28 19.52 -28.03
N THR A 17 4.86 18.67 -28.98
CA THR A 17 4.04 19.10 -30.13
C THR A 17 2.56 18.75 -29.95
N PHE A 18 2.26 17.50 -29.55
CA PHE A 18 0.91 16.95 -29.62
C PHE A 18 0.24 16.73 -28.27
N CYS A 19 1.02 16.70 -27.16
CA CYS A 19 0.41 16.44 -25.86
C CYS A 19 0.10 17.75 -25.12
N LYS A 20 -1.13 17.87 -24.63
CA LYS A 20 -1.60 19.05 -23.90
C LYS A 20 -1.99 18.68 -22.46
N HIS A 21 -1.75 19.59 -21.54
CA HIS A 21 -2.31 19.50 -20.20
C HIS A 21 -3.83 19.51 -20.25
N HIS A 22 -4.49 18.62 -19.51
CA HIS A 22 -5.94 18.50 -19.51
C HIS A 22 -6.58 18.92 -18.19
N ARG A 23 -5.78 19.34 -17.20
CA ARG A 23 -6.24 19.75 -15.86
C ARG A 23 -5.44 20.92 -15.32
N GLY A 24 -6.05 21.62 -14.35
CA GLY A 24 -5.44 22.75 -13.66
C GLY A 24 -5.24 23.99 -14.53
N ASP A 25 -4.41 24.90 -14.07
CA ASP A 25 -4.21 26.22 -14.69
C ASP A 25 -3.52 26.15 -16.06
N LEU A 26 -2.86 25.04 -16.35
CA LEU A 26 -2.19 24.79 -17.65
C LEU A 26 -3.07 24.06 -18.66
N ALA A 27 -4.35 23.80 -18.35
CA ALA A 27 -5.26 23.06 -19.24
C ALA A 27 -5.32 23.71 -20.64
N GLY A 28 -5.14 22.88 -21.68
CA GLY A 28 -5.10 23.29 -23.09
C GLY A 28 -3.74 23.77 -23.58
N GLN A 29 -2.76 24.02 -22.71
CA GLN A 29 -1.39 24.35 -23.10
C GLN A 29 -0.61 23.08 -23.43
N THR A 30 0.32 23.17 -24.37
CA THR A 30 1.22 22.08 -24.74
C THR A 30 2.15 21.75 -23.56
N ILE A 31 2.44 20.47 -23.37
CA ILE A 31 3.36 20.01 -22.33
C ILE A 31 4.78 20.45 -22.69
N GLU A 32 5.41 21.21 -21.81
CA GLU A 32 6.83 21.55 -21.87
C GLU A 32 7.60 20.61 -20.93
N LEU A 33 8.44 19.75 -21.49
CA LEU A 33 9.23 18.78 -20.73
C LEU A 33 10.32 19.45 -19.90
N ARG A 34 10.33 19.19 -18.61
CA ARG A 34 11.36 19.66 -17.69
C ARG A 34 12.66 18.84 -17.83
N PRO A 35 13.82 19.37 -17.40
CA PRO A 35 15.10 18.68 -17.55
C PRO A 35 15.11 17.25 -17.05
N PHE A 36 14.54 16.96 -15.87
CA PHE A 36 14.46 15.60 -15.33
C PHE A 36 13.59 14.66 -16.18
N GLN A 37 12.51 15.17 -16.79
CA GLN A 37 11.65 14.39 -17.68
C GLN A 37 12.38 14.04 -18.97
N LYS A 38 13.15 14.98 -19.53
CA LYS A 38 14.03 14.74 -20.69
C LYS A 38 15.13 13.74 -20.36
N GLU A 39 15.71 13.81 -19.16
CA GLU A 39 16.70 12.84 -18.69
C GLU A 39 16.09 11.43 -18.62
N ILE A 40 14.88 11.29 -18.05
CA ILE A 40 14.14 10.01 -17.99
C ILE A 40 13.88 9.49 -19.41
N ILE A 41 13.37 10.31 -20.32
CA ILE A 41 13.10 9.91 -21.71
C ILE A 41 14.39 9.48 -22.41
N ASN A 42 15.48 10.24 -22.26
CA ASN A 42 16.78 9.93 -22.84
C ASN A 42 17.31 8.57 -22.35
N GLY A 43 17.18 8.30 -21.07
CA GLY A 43 17.60 7.03 -20.50
C GLY A 43 16.71 5.86 -20.94
N LEU A 44 15.39 5.99 -20.88
CA LEU A 44 14.47 4.95 -21.32
C LEU A 44 14.71 4.56 -22.78
N PHE A 45 14.82 5.54 -23.67
CA PHE A 45 14.89 5.33 -25.11
C PHE A 45 16.31 5.41 -25.69
N GLU A 46 17.33 5.13 -24.86
CA GLU A 46 18.69 4.89 -25.37
C GLU A 46 18.66 3.80 -26.42
N THR A 47 19.33 4.02 -27.57
CA THR A 47 19.32 3.08 -28.69
C THR A 47 20.67 2.42 -28.90
N LYS A 48 20.63 1.18 -29.39
CA LYS A 48 21.81 0.45 -29.88
C LYS A 48 22.26 0.99 -31.24
N ARG A 49 23.40 0.48 -31.73
CA ARG A 49 23.95 0.85 -33.06
C ARG A 49 22.99 0.52 -34.22
N ASP A 50 22.12 -0.47 -34.05
CA ASP A 50 21.10 -0.86 -35.02
C ASP A 50 19.83 -0.01 -34.96
N GLY A 51 19.76 0.97 -34.07
CA GLY A 51 18.62 1.86 -33.86
C GLY A 51 17.51 1.28 -32.98
N LEU A 52 17.65 0.05 -32.50
CA LEU A 52 16.68 -0.54 -31.58
C LEU A 52 16.92 -0.08 -30.15
N TRP A 53 15.86 -0.09 -29.34
CA TRP A 53 15.98 0.26 -27.92
C TRP A 53 16.95 -0.65 -27.19
N LYS A 54 17.83 -0.04 -26.40
CA LYS A 54 18.79 -0.78 -25.59
C LYS A 54 18.11 -1.39 -24.38
N ASN A 55 17.26 -0.60 -23.72
CA ASN A 55 16.63 -0.99 -22.45
C ASN A 55 15.37 -1.81 -22.70
N ARG A 56 15.22 -2.89 -21.94
CA ARG A 56 14.07 -3.80 -21.97
C ARG A 56 13.28 -3.77 -20.70
N HIS A 57 13.93 -3.45 -19.60
CA HIS A 57 13.33 -3.39 -18.28
C HIS A 57 13.86 -2.15 -17.55
N SER A 58 12.97 -1.34 -17.00
CA SER A 58 13.36 -0.07 -16.40
C SER A 58 12.59 0.24 -15.12
N LEU A 59 13.27 0.92 -14.18
CA LEU A 59 12.70 1.37 -12.92
C LEU A 59 12.85 2.88 -12.78
N VAL A 60 11.74 3.59 -12.68
CA VAL A 60 11.71 5.03 -12.43
C VAL A 60 11.00 5.30 -11.11
N MET A 61 11.71 5.82 -10.12
CA MET A 61 11.13 6.22 -8.84
C MET A 61 11.08 7.73 -8.71
N LEU A 62 9.89 8.25 -8.50
CA LEU A 62 9.59 9.68 -8.43
C LEU A 62 8.70 9.98 -7.22
N PRO A 63 8.94 11.05 -6.48
CA PRO A 63 8.04 11.48 -5.42
C PRO A 63 6.64 11.83 -5.95
N ARG A 64 5.67 12.00 -5.05
CA ARG A 64 4.33 12.49 -5.42
C ARG A 64 4.42 13.90 -6.01
N LYS A 65 3.46 14.21 -6.91
CA LYS A 65 3.38 15.51 -7.60
C LYS A 65 4.52 15.81 -8.59
N SER A 66 5.29 14.80 -9.01
CA SER A 66 6.33 14.95 -10.06
C SER A 66 5.77 14.84 -11.49
N GLY A 67 4.45 14.78 -11.68
CA GLY A 67 3.88 14.65 -13.05
C GLY A 67 3.98 13.24 -13.66
N LYS A 68 4.24 12.18 -12.84
CA LYS A 68 4.43 10.80 -13.29
C LYS A 68 3.38 10.31 -14.30
N SER A 69 2.11 10.36 -13.91
CA SER A 69 1.02 9.79 -14.71
C SER A 69 0.82 10.51 -16.03
N GLU A 70 1.04 11.82 -16.07
CA GLU A 70 0.95 12.60 -17.30
C GLU A 70 2.10 12.26 -18.25
N LEU A 71 3.35 12.22 -17.74
CA LEU A 71 4.53 11.83 -18.52
C LEU A 71 4.37 10.42 -19.12
N LEU A 72 3.90 9.45 -18.31
CA LEU A 72 3.68 8.08 -18.78
C LEU A 72 2.58 7.99 -19.83
N SER A 73 1.51 8.74 -19.66
CA SER A 73 0.41 8.78 -20.63
C SER A 73 0.91 9.27 -21.98
N ALA A 74 1.73 10.32 -21.97
CA ALA A 74 2.31 10.89 -23.19
C ALA A 74 3.32 9.93 -23.85
N ILE A 75 4.19 9.27 -23.06
CA ILE A 75 5.13 8.26 -23.56
C ILE A 75 4.38 7.04 -24.12
N GLY A 76 3.33 6.57 -23.45
CA GLY A 76 2.51 5.46 -23.92
C GLY A 76 1.77 5.78 -25.21
N LEU A 77 1.30 7.01 -25.37
CA LEU A 77 0.68 7.50 -26.62
C LEU A 77 1.69 7.55 -27.76
N TRP A 78 2.90 8.05 -27.50
CA TRP A 78 3.98 7.99 -28.47
C TRP A 78 4.35 6.55 -28.83
N ALA A 79 4.42 5.63 -27.88
CA ALA A 79 4.74 4.23 -28.14
C ALA A 79 3.71 3.56 -29.06
N LEU A 80 2.43 3.97 -28.98
CA LEU A 80 1.37 3.51 -29.87
C LEU A 80 1.55 4.01 -31.31
N LEU A 81 2.00 5.26 -31.49
CA LEU A 81 2.04 5.92 -32.80
C LEU A 81 3.45 5.91 -33.44
N GLY A 82 4.49 6.11 -32.62
CA GLY A 82 5.84 6.43 -33.06
C GLY A 82 6.91 5.36 -32.83
N SER A 83 6.57 4.19 -32.25
CA SER A 83 7.53 3.13 -31.96
C SER A 83 8.18 2.49 -33.18
N GLY A 84 7.60 2.66 -34.37
CA GLY A 84 8.05 2.01 -35.59
C GLY A 84 7.69 0.52 -35.70
N GLU A 85 7.03 -0.05 -34.72
CA GLU A 85 6.51 -1.42 -34.73
C GLU A 85 5.18 -1.48 -35.49
N TRP A 86 4.94 -2.59 -36.18
CA TRP A 86 3.63 -2.89 -36.77
C TRP A 86 2.74 -3.57 -35.71
N ALA A 87 1.50 -3.13 -35.61
CA ALA A 87 0.55 -3.56 -34.59
C ALA A 87 1.15 -3.49 -33.15
N PRO A 88 1.64 -2.30 -32.71
CA PRO A 88 2.22 -2.18 -31.39
C PRO A 88 1.15 -2.42 -30.32
N GLU A 89 1.49 -3.20 -29.32
CA GLU A 89 0.66 -3.43 -28.13
C GLU A 89 1.22 -2.65 -26.96
N VAL A 90 0.47 -1.62 -26.52
CA VAL A 90 0.83 -0.80 -25.36
C VAL A 90 -0.09 -1.16 -24.20
N TYR A 91 0.48 -1.52 -23.07
CA TYR A 91 -0.28 -1.91 -21.89
C TYR A 91 -0.01 -1.00 -20.70
N CYS A 92 -1.06 -0.68 -19.96
CA CYS A 92 -0.96 -0.03 -18.66
C CYS A 92 -1.46 -0.97 -17.58
N VAL A 93 -0.63 -1.19 -16.57
CA VAL A 93 -0.89 -2.05 -15.42
C VAL A 93 -0.75 -1.23 -14.14
N ALA A 94 -1.67 -1.39 -13.20
CA ALA A 94 -1.58 -0.80 -11.87
C ALA A 94 -2.12 -1.78 -10.82
N GLY A 95 -1.96 -1.47 -9.54
CA GLY A 95 -2.44 -2.29 -8.43
C GLY A 95 -3.95 -2.57 -8.43
N SER A 96 -4.72 -1.75 -9.14
CA SER A 96 -6.15 -1.99 -9.42
C SER A 96 -6.53 -1.50 -10.82
N LYS A 97 -7.60 -2.07 -11.38
CA LYS A 97 -8.11 -1.65 -12.69
C LYS A 97 -8.51 -0.16 -12.71
N ASP A 98 -9.01 0.37 -11.59
CA ASP A 98 -9.41 1.77 -11.48
C ASP A 98 -8.20 2.72 -11.47
N GLN A 99 -7.08 2.32 -10.87
CA GLN A 99 -5.84 3.09 -10.96
C GLN A 99 -5.27 3.08 -12.39
N ALA A 100 -5.25 1.93 -13.05
CA ALA A 100 -4.79 1.84 -14.44
C ALA A 100 -5.65 2.67 -15.40
N LYS A 101 -6.96 2.81 -15.13
CA LYS A 101 -7.85 3.71 -15.90
C LYS A 101 -7.44 5.18 -15.83
N ILE A 102 -6.81 5.64 -14.74
CA ILE A 102 -6.35 7.04 -14.62
C ILE A 102 -5.38 7.37 -15.76
N VAL A 103 -4.43 6.46 -16.04
CA VAL A 103 -3.48 6.64 -17.15
C VAL A 103 -4.22 6.63 -18.51
N LEU A 104 -5.13 5.68 -18.70
CA LEU A 104 -5.93 5.62 -19.93
C LEU A 104 -6.79 6.88 -20.13
N ASP A 105 -7.40 7.40 -19.07
CA ASP A 105 -8.23 8.62 -19.15
C ASP A 105 -7.37 9.85 -19.43
N ASN A 106 -6.15 9.91 -18.91
CA ASN A 106 -5.19 10.95 -19.27
C ASN A 106 -4.86 10.89 -20.77
N VAL A 107 -4.57 9.68 -21.30
CA VAL A 107 -4.32 9.49 -22.74
C VAL A 107 -5.54 9.93 -23.57
N LYS A 108 -6.75 9.53 -23.19
CA LYS A 108 -7.99 9.95 -23.88
C LYS A 108 -8.18 11.46 -23.87
N ASN A 109 -7.89 12.11 -22.75
CA ASN A 109 -7.99 13.55 -22.64
C ASN A 109 -6.92 14.27 -23.50
N MET A 110 -5.70 13.74 -23.60
CA MET A 110 -4.68 14.25 -24.51
C MET A 110 -5.13 14.13 -25.98
N ILE A 111 -5.71 12.97 -26.36
CA ILE A 111 -6.25 12.77 -27.70
C ILE A 111 -7.38 13.77 -28.00
N ALA A 112 -8.31 13.95 -27.07
CA ALA A 112 -9.43 14.86 -27.23
C ALA A 112 -9.01 16.34 -27.30
N ALA A 113 -7.88 16.70 -26.71
CA ALA A 113 -7.33 18.06 -26.72
C ALA A 113 -6.56 18.41 -27.99
N GLU A 114 -6.23 17.43 -28.86
CA GLU A 114 -5.44 17.63 -30.08
C GLU A 114 -6.16 17.04 -31.30
N GLU A 115 -6.46 17.88 -32.31
CA GLU A 115 -7.25 17.49 -33.48
C GLU A 115 -6.56 16.41 -34.32
N GLU A 116 -5.26 16.49 -34.51
CA GLU A 116 -4.50 15.49 -35.27
C GLU A 116 -4.55 14.12 -34.59
N LEU A 117 -4.46 14.06 -33.27
CA LEU A 117 -4.57 12.82 -32.50
C LEU A 117 -6.01 12.27 -32.55
N SER A 118 -7.02 13.13 -32.44
CA SER A 118 -8.43 12.74 -32.53
C SER A 118 -8.78 12.17 -33.90
N ASN A 119 -8.17 12.68 -34.95
CA ASN A 119 -8.39 12.17 -36.31
C ASN A 119 -7.63 10.86 -36.60
N ALA A 120 -6.52 10.62 -35.89
CA ALA A 120 -5.66 9.44 -36.09
C ALA A 120 -6.06 8.22 -35.27
N LEU A 121 -6.82 8.39 -34.19
CA LEU A 121 -7.06 7.37 -33.17
C LEU A 121 -8.54 7.14 -32.88
N GLU A 122 -8.91 5.88 -32.71
CA GLU A 122 -10.24 5.45 -32.30
C GLU A 122 -10.26 5.18 -30.79
N VAL A 123 -11.07 5.93 -30.03
CA VAL A 123 -11.14 5.85 -28.58
C VAL A 123 -12.34 5.01 -28.14
N TYR A 124 -12.08 3.90 -27.45
CA TYR A 124 -13.07 3.01 -26.86
C TYR A 124 -13.11 3.12 -25.33
N LYS A 125 -14.06 2.47 -24.70
CA LYS A 125 -14.24 2.52 -23.24
C LYS A 125 -12.98 2.09 -22.45
N GLU A 126 -12.31 1.01 -22.88
CA GLU A 126 -11.17 0.41 -22.15
C GLU A 126 -9.91 0.26 -23.04
N SER A 127 -9.92 0.87 -24.23
CA SER A 127 -8.79 0.80 -25.16
C SER A 127 -8.79 1.98 -26.12
N ILE A 128 -7.64 2.16 -26.78
CA ILE A 128 -7.45 3.08 -27.89
C ILE A 128 -6.85 2.25 -29.03
N TYR A 129 -7.37 2.43 -30.25
CA TYR A 129 -6.90 1.74 -31.43
C TYR A 129 -6.35 2.75 -32.44
N CYS A 130 -5.25 2.37 -33.06
CA CYS A 130 -4.64 3.17 -34.12
C CYS A 130 -4.83 2.46 -35.47
N PRO A 131 -5.75 2.95 -36.36
CA PRO A 131 -5.94 2.35 -37.66
C PRO A 131 -4.71 2.40 -38.58
N LEU A 132 -3.83 3.37 -38.38
CA LEU A 132 -2.66 3.59 -39.23
C LEU A 132 -1.64 2.45 -39.16
N ASN A 133 -1.49 1.82 -38.01
CA ASN A 133 -0.51 0.77 -37.77
C ASN A 133 -1.11 -0.48 -37.12
N SER A 134 -2.44 -0.53 -36.96
CA SER A 134 -3.19 -1.59 -36.26
C SER A 134 -2.80 -1.74 -34.79
N GLY A 135 -2.23 -0.71 -34.18
CA GLY A 135 -1.77 -0.71 -32.78
C GLY A 135 -2.91 -0.56 -31.78
N VAL A 136 -2.67 -1.00 -30.56
CA VAL A 136 -3.65 -0.92 -29.47
C VAL A 136 -3.00 -0.48 -28.16
N PHE A 137 -3.69 0.42 -27.44
CA PHE A 137 -3.39 0.76 -26.05
C PHE A 137 -4.50 0.20 -25.16
N ARG A 138 -4.17 -0.59 -24.16
CA ARG A 138 -5.14 -1.23 -23.24
C ARG A 138 -4.69 -1.16 -21.78
N VAL A 139 -5.70 -1.17 -20.89
CA VAL A 139 -5.51 -1.36 -19.45
C VAL A 139 -5.65 -2.85 -19.13
N LEU A 140 -4.71 -3.39 -18.37
CA LEU A 140 -4.79 -4.75 -17.84
C LEU A 140 -5.16 -4.71 -16.35
N SER A 141 -5.92 -5.71 -15.92
CA SER A 141 -6.11 -5.99 -14.50
C SER A 141 -4.88 -6.70 -13.93
N SER A 142 -4.70 -6.65 -12.60
CA SER A 142 -3.59 -7.30 -11.89
C SER A 142 -3.61 -8.85 -11.90
N ASP A 143 -4.50 -9.49 -12.66
CA ASP A 143 -4.53 -10.96 -12.80
C ASP A 143 -3.50 -11.40 -13.84
N GLY A 144 -2.35 -11.90 -13.35
CA GLY A 144 -1.21 -12.35 -14.17
C GLY A 144 -1.56 -13.45 -15.16
N ARG A 145 -2.57 -14.28 -14.86
CA ARG A 145 -3.00 -15.38 -15.74
C ARG A 145 -3.55 -14.89 -17.08
N LEU A 146 -4.05 -13.69 -17.16
CA LEU A 146 -4.57 -13.09 -18.40
C LEU A 146 -3.47 -12.49 -19.28
N ALA A 147 -2.24 -12.37 -18.80
CA ALA A 147 -1.11 -11.80 -19.54
C ALA A 147 -0.37 -12.82 -20.41
N HIS A 148 -0.58 -14.12 -20.17
CA HIS A 148 0.02 -15.17 -21.01
C HIS A 148 -0.55 -15.12 -22.43
N GLY A 149 0.33 -14.97 -23.43
CA GLY A 149 -0.02 -14.84 -24.84
C GLY A 149 -0.10 -13.41 -25.37
N LEU A 150 0.07 -12.38 -24.52
CA LEU A 150 0.25 -11.00 -24.97
C LEU A 150 1.66 -10.80 -25.52
N ASN A 151 1.79 -9.85 -26.47
CA ASN A 151 3.07 -9.55 -27.11
C ASN A 151 3.38 -8.05 -27.04
N PRO A 152 3.71 -7.54 -25.82
CA PRO A 152 3.83 -6.11 -25.57
C PRO A 152 4.99 -5.46 -26.32
N THR A 153 4.74 -4.31 -26.90
CA THR A 153 5.77 -3.37 -27.38
C THR A 153 6.20 -2.45 -26.23
N PHE A 154 5.24 -1.93 -25.47
CA PHE A 154 5.52 -1.06 -24.34
C PHE A 154 4.56 -1.33 -23.19
N THR A 155 5.09 -1.55 -22.01
CA THR A 155 4.30 -1.79 -20.81
C THR A 155 4.63 -0.75 -19.74
N ILE A 156 3.59 -0.10 -19.25
CA ILE A 156 3.64 0.84 -18.12
C ILE A 156 3.14 0.09 -16.89
N VAL A 157 3.99 -0.06 -15.87
CA VAL A 157 3.60 -0.59 -14.56
C VAL A 157 3.55 0.57 -13.57
N ASP A 158 2.36 1.13 -13.40
CA ASP A 158 2.15 2.30 -12.53
C ASP A 158 1.98 1.89 -11.07
N GLU A 159 2.53 2.71 -10.17
CA GLU A 159 2.51 2.53 -8.71
C GLU A 159 2.90 1.09 -8.29
N THR A 160 4.06 0.64 -8.76
CA THR A 160 4.59 -0.72 -8.52
C THR A 160 4.61 -1.11 -7.04
N TRP A 161 4.73 -0.16 -6.12
CA TRP A 161 4.68 -0.42 -4.68
C TRP A 161 3.36 -1.03 -4.21
N CYS A 162 2.26 -0.88 -4.98
CA CYS A 162 0.94 -1.44 -4.68
C CYS A 162 0.77 -2.88 -5.18
N HIS A 163 1.69 -3.38 -6.02
CA HIS A 163 1.58 -4.72 -6.59
C HIS A 163 1.96 -5.77 -5.53
N PRO A 164 1.12 -6.81 -5.34
CA PRO A 164 1.38 -7.83 -4.32
C PRO A 164 2.60 -8.70 -4.66
N ASP A 165 2.83 -8.93 -5.93
CA ASP A 165 3.91 -9.77 -6.49
C ASP A 165 4.31 -9.31 -7.90
N GLY A 166 5.23 -10.04 -8.52
CA GLY A 166 5.73 -9.76 -9.87
C GLY A 166 5.08 -10.57 -10.99
N GLU A 167 4.13 -11.47 -10.69
CA GLU A 167 3.63 -12.48 -11.64
C GLU A 167 3.17 -11.87 -12.97
N LEU A 168 2.35 -10.83 -12.91
CA LEU A 168 1.87 -10.14 -14.11
C LEU A 168 3.02 -9.49 -14.91
N THR A 169 3.94 -8.82 -14.23
CA THR A 169 5.07 -8.16 -14.90
C THR A 169 6.03 -9.15 -15.52
N GLU A 170 6.32 -10.26 -14.83
CA GLU A 170 7.16 -11.34 -15.31
C GLU A 170 6.53 -12.03 -16.54
N ALA A 171 5.20 -12.21 -16.54
CA ALA A 171 4.48 -12.73 -17.71
C ALA A 171 4.59 -11.78 -18.92
N LEU A 172 4.48 -10.46 -18.73
CA LEU A 172 4.62 -9.46 -19.78
C LEU A 172 6.07 -9.35 -20.29
N LEU A 173 7.06 -9.43 -19.41
CA LEU A 173 8.48 -9.48 -19.78
C LEU A 173 8.77 -10.73 -20.63
N SER A 174 8.26 -11.89 -20.23
CA SER A 174 8.41 -13.15 -20.97
C SER A 174 7.70 -13.10 -22.32
N GLY A 175 6.47 -12.52 -22.38
CA GLY A 175 5.71 -12.36 -23.61
C GLY A 175 6.37 -11.44 -24.64
N SER A 176 7.25 -10.54 -24.21
CA SER A 176 7.92 -9.58 -25.07
C SER A 176 9.00 -10.16 -26.01
N GLY A 177 9.36 -11.44 -25.84
CA GLY A 177 10.47 -12.07 -26.55
C GLY A 177 10.31 -12.18 -28.07
N ALA A 178 9.09 -12.12 -28.60
CA ALA A 178 8.81 -12.19 -30.04
C ALA A 178 9.01 -10.84 -30.77
N ARG A 179 9.11 -9.71 -30.03
CA ARG A 179 9.29 -8.39 -30.63
C ARG A 179 10.76 -7.99 -30.72
N LYS A 180 11.12 -7.30 -31.81
CA LYS A 180 12.46 -6.76 -31.97
C LYS A 180 12.77 -5.73 -30.88
N GLN A 181 11.80 -4.89 -30.56
CA GLN A 181 11.88 -3.96 -29.45
C GLN A 181 10.63 -4.05 -28.56
N SER A 182 10.88 -4.10 -27.28
CA SER A 182 9.87 -4.13 -26.24
C SER A 182 10.46 -3.57 -24.96
N MET A 183 9.66 -2.91 -24.14
CA MET A 183 10.10 -2.34 -22.86
C MET A 183 9.01 -2.45 -21.82
N VAL A 184 9.40 -2.85 -20.62
CA VAL A 184 8.58 -2.75 -19.40
C VAL A 184 9.17 -1.66 -18.52
N VAL A 185 8.38 -0.64 -18.21
CA VAL A 185 8.77 0.47 -17.36
C VAL A 185 7.95 0.46 -16.08
N HIS A 186 8.62 0.24 -14.96
CA HIS A 186 8.06 0.50 -13.64
C HIS A 186 8.18 1.98 -13.32
N ILE A 187 7.05 2.61 -12.99
CA ILE A 187 7.07 3.97 -12.46
C ILE A 187 6.29 4.02 -11.16
N THR A 188 6.89 4.59 -10.13
CA THR A 188 6.34 4.47 -8.80
C THR A 188 6.88 5.53 -7.86
N THR A 189 6.18 5.78 -6.75
CA THR A 189 6.82 6.32 -5.55
C THR A 189 7.62 5.21 -4.86
N PRO A 190 8.69 5.54 -4.12
CA PRO A 190 9.38 4.56 -3.28
C PRO A 190 8.42 3.83 -2.34
N GLY A 191 8.78 2.62 -1.98
CA GLY A 191 8.10 1.81 -0.99
C GLY A 191 8.67 1.97 0.42
N SER A 192 8.27 1.07 1.29
CA SER A 192 8.83 0.91 2.62
C SER A 192 9.01 -0.59 2.92
N GLY A 193 9.97 -0.92 3.79
CA GLY A 193 10.31 -2.31 4.12
C GLY A 193 11.12 -3.02 3.04
N ASP A 194 11.38 -4.31 3.23
CA ASP A 194 12.34 -5.11 2.46
C ASP A 194 11.74 -6.37 1.81
N GLU A 195 10.42 -6.54 1.81
CA GLU A 195 9.77 -7.77 1.34
C GLU A 195 8.84 -7.57 0.12
N SER A 196 8.69 -6.31 -0.37
CA SER A 196 7.79 -6.04 -1.50
C SER A 196 8.40 -6.46 -2.83
N TYR A 197 7.54 -6.66 -3.86
CA TYR A 197 8.01 -6.84 -5.23
C TYR A 197 8.90 -5.66 -5.69
N LEU A 198 8.50 -4.44 -5.36
CA LEU A 198 9.32 -3.25 -5.68
C LEU A 198 10.68 -3.29 -4.99
N TRP A 199 10.78 -3.80 -3.75
CA TRP A 199 12.08 -3.95 -3.09
C TRP A 199 13.01 -4.88 -3.85
N LYS A 200 12.50 -6.00 -4.39
CA LYS A 200 13.31 -6.91 -5.22
C LYS A 200 13.90 -6.20 -6.45
N LEU A 201 13.13 -5.29 -7.06
CA LEU A 201 13.63 -4.47 -8.18
C LEU A 201 14.69 -3.46 -7.73
N VAL A 202 14.52 -2.85 -6.56
CA VAL A 202 15.52 -1.94 -5.95
C VAL A 202 16.82 -2.69 -5.61
N GLU A 203 16.72 -3.86 -5.02
CA GLU A 203 17.88 -4.73 -4.75
C GLU A 203 18.59 -5.15 -6.04
N TYR A 204 17.82 -5.51 -7.07
CA TYR A 204 18.36 -5.81 -8.39
C TYR A 204 19.10 -4.60 -8.96
N ASP A 205 18.51 -3.41 -8.92
CA ASP A 205 19.12 -2.17 -9.37
C ASP A 205 20.44 -1.87 -8.66
N LYS A 206 20.47 -2.01 -7.33
CA LYS A 206 21.69 -1.82 -6.53
C LYS A 206 22.81 -2.77 -6.96
N ARG A 207 22.48 -4.04 -7.19
CA ARG A 207 23.46 -5.05 -7.63
C ARG A 207 23.97 -4.80 -9.05
N VAL A 208 23.13 -4.31 -9.95
CA VAL A 208 23.53 -3.89 -11.29
C VAL A 208 24.46 -2.66 -11.21
N LYS A 209 24.12 -1.65 -10.42
CA LYS A 209 24.94 -0.45 -10.21
C LYS A 209 26.27 -0.75 -9.52
N ALA A 210 26.30 -1.75 -8.63
CA ALA A 210 27.54 -2.23 -7.99
C ALA A 210 28.40 -3.10 -8.91
N GLY A 211 27.90 -3.47 -10.11
CA GLY A 211 28.60 -4.34 -11.04
C GLY A 211 28.58 -5.83 -10.67
N GLU A 212 27.79 -6.23 -9.67
CA GLU A 212 27.58 -7.63 -9.28
C GLU A 212 26.77 -8.39 -10.33
N ILE A 213 25.87 -7.68 -11.01
CA ILE A 213 25.08 -8.21 -12.13
C ILE A 213 25.39 -7.36 -13.36
N VAL A 214 25.71 -8.02 -14.47
CA VAL A 214 25.90 -7.35 -15.76
C VAL A 214 24.62 -7.52 -16.57
N ASP A 215 23.75 -6.50 -16.54
CA ASP A 215 22.55 -6.45 -17.38
C ASP A 215 22.55 -5.15 -18.21
N PRO A 216 22.97 -5.20 -19.47
CA PRO A 216 23.01 -4.02 -20.34
C PRO A 216 21.62 -3.57 -20.79
N THR A 217 20.56 -4.31 -20.46
CA THR A 217 19.16 -4.02 -20.84
C THR A 217 18.34 -3.43 -19.69
N TRP A 218 18.95 -3.34 -18.52
CA TRP A 218 18.36 -2.68 -17.35
C TRP A 218 18.72 -1.21 -17.33
N TRP A 219 17.76 -0.35 -16.98
CA TRP A 219 17.98 1.07 -16.73
C TRP A 219 17.11 1.56 -15.56
N SER A 220 17.65 2.49 -14.77
CA SER A 220 16.89 3.07 -13.66
C SER A 220 17.16 4.55 -13.48
N TRP A 221 16.14 5.25 -12.98
CA TRP A 221 16.23 6.63 -12.55
C TRP A 221 15.61 6.79 -11.17
N TRP A 222 16.39 7.31 -10.25
CA TRP A 222 15.96 7.55 -8.88
C TRP A 222 16.83 8.64 -8.25
N GLN A 223 16.18 9.64 -7.66
CA GLN A 223 16.83 10.74 -6.96
C GLN A 223 16.23 10.87 -5.56
N GLU A 224 17.10 10.86 -4.53
CA GLU A 224 16.73 11.02 -3.14
C GLU A 224 17.80 11.82 -2.39
N PRO A 225 17.45 12.59 -1.33
CA PRO A 225 18.45 13.23 -0.48
C PRO A 225 19.21 12.17 0.33
N PRO A 226 20.46 12.47 0.75
CA PRO A 226 21.19 11.65 1.72
C PRO A 226 20.35 11.42 3.00
N ALA A 227 20.53 10.25 3.62
CA ALA A 227 19.70 9.85 4.76
C ALA A 227 19.88 10.74 6.01
N ASP A 228 21.03 11.37 6.15
CA ASP A 228 21.41 12.26 7.24
C ASP A 228 20.99 13.72 7.06
N VAL A 229 20.48 14.09 5.89
CA VAL A 229 19.96 15.45 5.65
C VAL A 229 18.64 15.62 6.39
N ASP A 230 18.49 16.76 7.07
CA ASP A 230 17.24 17.14 7.72
C ASP A 230 16.10 17.23 6.70
N TYR A 231 15.11 16.36 6.86
CA TYR A 231 13.97 16.26 5.95
C TYR A 231 13.08 17.53 5.91
N LEU A 232 13.20 18.41 6.91
CA LEU A 232 12.50 19.70 6.98
C LEU A 232 13.28 20.82 6.27
N SER A 233 14.48 20.55 5.79
CA SER A 233 15.31 21.54 5.15
C SER A 233 15.00 21.75 3.67
N VAL A 234 15.17 22.98 3.19
CA VAL A 234 15.10 23.30 1.75
C VAL A 234 16.14 22.50 0.95
N GLU A 235 17.26 22.14 1.56
CA GLU A 235 18.29 21.30 0.95
C GLU A 235 17.72 19.92 0.57
N ALA A 236 16.99 19.27 1.50
CA ALA A 236 16.33 18.00 1.22
C ALA A 236 15.23 18.16 0.15
N TRP A 237 14.49 19.26 0.17
CA TRP A 237 13.38 19.50 -0.76
C TRP A 237 13.81 19.72 -2.20
N ARG A 238 15.05 20.22 -2.43
CA ARG A 238 15.64 20.36 -3.77
C ARG A 238 15.83 19.03 -4.51
N TYR A 239 15.80 17.90 -3.80
CA TYR A 239 15.78 16.57 -4.42
C TYR A 239 14.44 16.21 -5.03
N HIS A 240 13.36 16.94 -4.69
CA HIS A 240 12.10 16.78 -5.41
C HIS A 240 12.22 17.43 -6.79
N PRO A 241 12.10 16.65 -7.89
CA PRO A 241 12.47 17.13 -9.24
C PRO A 241 11.60 18.29 -9.76
N ALA A 242 10.43 18.51 -9.17
CA ALA A 242 9.53 19.63 -9.49
C ALA A 242 9.58 20.76 -8.45
N PHE A 243 10.52 20.72 -7.50
CA PHE A 243 10.67 21.79 -6.50
C PHE A 243 11.14 23.09 -7.14
N GLY A 244 10.46 24.17 -6.77
CA GLY A 244 10.72 25.50 -7.35
C GLY A 244 10.03 25.76 -8.70
N ASP A 245 9.31 24.76 -9.23
CA ASP A 245 8.41 24.90 -10.37
C ASP A 245 6.94 24.83 -9.86
N TRP A 246 6.26 23.70 -9.99
CA TRP A 246 4.87 23.53 -9.48
C TRP A 246 4.79 22.92 -8.08
N VAL A 247 5.90 22.46 -7.50
CA VAL A 247 6.00 22.05 -6.10
C VAL A 247 6.70 23.15 -5.32
N THR A 248 5.93 23.89 -4.52
CA THR A 248 6.42 25.04 -3.77
C THR A 248 6.93 24.65 -2.38
N GLU A 249 7.75 25.50 -1.80
CA GLU A 249 8.22 25.37 -0.42
C GLU A 249 7.05 25.32 0.56
N GLU A 250 6.05 26.23 0.41
CA GLU A 250 4.86 26.29 1.24
C GLU A 250 4.08 24.96 1.20
N TYR A 251 3.94 24.34 0.02
CA TYR A 251 3.29 23.04 -0.12
C TYR A 251 4.03 21.96 0.67
N LEU A 252 5.36 21.85 0.52
CA LEU A 252 6.15 20.83 1.23
C LEU A 252 6.16 21.07 2.74
N GLN A 253 6.22 22.31 3.19
CA GLN A 253 6.08 22.68 4.60
C GLN A 253 4.75 22.19 5.18
N SER A 254 3.64 22.47 4.49
CA SER A 254 2.32 22.00 4.89
C SER A 254 2.23 20.49 4.96
N GLN A 255 2.81 19.77 3.99
CA GLN A 255 2.82 18.31 3.99
C GLN A 255 3.68 17.73 5.11
N ALA A 256 4.83 18.34 5.41
CA ALA A 256 5.71 17.93 6.50
C ALA A 256 5.07 18.05 7.89
N LEU A 257 4.17 19.03 8.06
CA LEU A 257 3.39 19.19 9.31
C LEU A 257 2.25 18.17 9.44
N GLN A 258 1.72 17.66 8.34
CA GLN A 258 0.54 16.79 8.31
C GLN A 258 0.88 15.31 8.25
N LEU A 259 2.06 14.96 7.74
CA LEU A 259 2.49 13.57 7.54
C LEU A 259 3.54 13.17 8.57
N PRO A 260 3.51 11.92 9.04
CA PRO A 260 4.65 11.34 9.74
C PRO A 260 5.93 11.43 8.92
N GLU A 261 7.08 11.57 9.57
CA GLU A 261 8.39 11.73 8.90
C GLU A 261 8.64 10.67 7.81
N GLY A 262 8.45 9.39 8.14
CA GLY A 262 8.66 8.29 7.19
C GLY A 262 7.79 8.40 5.94
N GLU A 263 6.52 8.79 6.11
CA GLU A 263 5.60 9.00 4.98
C GLU A 263 5.99 10.25 4.16
N PHE A 264 6.40 11.34 4.83
CA PHE A 264 6.88 12.53 4.12
C PHE A 264 8.14 12.24 3.31
N ARG A 265 9.14 11.58 3.93
CA ARG A 265 10.37 11.16 3.25
C ARG A 265 10.07 10.28 2.04
N ARG A 266 9.18 9.32 2.17
CA ARG A 266 8.78 8.41 1.09
C ARG A 266 8.04 9.14 -0.03
N LEU A 267 7.01 9.90 0.32
CA LEU A 267 6.09 10.48 -0.66
C LEU A 267 6.62 11.75 -1.33
N HIS A 268 7.40 12.57 -0.61
CA HIS A 268 7.82 13.88 -1.08
C HIS A 268 9.33 14.03 -1.31
N LEU A 269 10.16 13.20 -0.65
CA LEU A 269 11.60 13.22 -0.87
C LEU A 269 12.11 12.05 -1.73
N GLY A 270 11.23 11.12 -2.11
CA GLY A 270 11.64 9.99 -2.93
C GLY A 270 12.52 8.99 -2.19
N GLN A 271 12.58 9.04 -0.86
CA GLN A 271 13.42 8.16 -0.04
C GLN A 271 12.77 6.82 0.22
N TRP A 272 13.56 5.76 0.18
CA TRP A 272 13.14 4.47 0.69
C TRP A 272 13.17 4.46 2.22
N THR A 273 12.06 4.10 2.86
CA THR A 273 11.98 4.07 4.32
C THR A 273 12.04 2.64 4.84
N LYS A 274 12.73 2.43 5.98
CA LYS A 274 13.05 1.08 6.48
C LYS A 274 11.85 0.27 6.95
N SER A 275 10.74 0.88 7.30
CA SER A 275 9.44 0.23 7.55
C SER A 275 8.36 1.28 7.72
N ARG A 276 7.08 0.87 7.74
CA ARG A 276 6.01 1.71 8.29
C ARG A 276 6.36 2.05 9.73
N GLU A 277 6.03 3.25 10.18
CA GLU A 277 6.24 3.62 11.57
C GLU A 277 5.54 2.61 12.48
N GLN A 278 6.28 2.15 13.48
CA GLN A 278 5.73 1.35 14.56
C GLN A 278 4.63 2.15 15.26
N TRP A 279 3.48 1.55 15.50
CA TRP A 279 2.34 2.25 16.06
C TRP A 279 2.55 2.66 17.53
N ILE A 280 3.00 1.72 18.37
CA ILE A 280 3.34 1.93 19.77
C ILE A 280 4.61 1.12 20.04
N THR A 281 5.61 1.73 20.65
CA THR A 281 6.85 1.01 20.99
C THR A 281 6.64 0.06 22.19
N SER A 282 7.43 -0.99 22.26
CA SER A 282 7.40 -1.92 23.42
C SER A 282 7.57 -1.17 24.74
N GLU A 283 8.52 -0.24 24.77
CA GLU A 283 8.85 0.55 25.97
C GLU A 283 7.66 1.43 26.40
N ALA A 284 6.93 2.04 25.44
CA ALA A 284 5.77 2.86 25.76
C ALA A 284 4.64 2.01 26.34
N PHE A 285 4.42 0.82 25.78
CA PHE A 285 3.40 -0.10 26.27
C PHE A 285 3.78 -0.69 27.63
N GLU A 286 5.00 -1.15 27.81
CA GLU A 286 5.51 -1.70 29.09
C GLU A 286 5.57 -0.67 30.22
N ALA A 287 5.67 0.63 29.89
CA ALA A 287 5.61 1.72 30.87
C ALA A 287 4.20 1.97 31.45
N CYS A 288 3.16 1.31 30.93
CA CYS A 288 1.82 1.37 31.49
C CYS A 288 1.77 0.65 32.85
N PRO A 289 0.91 1.08 33.79
CA PRO A 289 0.84 0.49 35.11
C PRO A 289 0.29 -0.97 35.06
N HIS A 290 0.72 -1.76 36.07
CA HIS A 290 0.24 -3.12 36.20
C HIS A 290 -1.24 -3.16 36.58
N GLY A 291 -1.99 -4.06 35.94
CA GLY A 291 -3.39 -4.36 36.26
C GLY A 291 -3.74 -5.77 35.86
N ASN A 292 -4.49 -6.47 36.72
CA ASN A 292 -4.96 -7.82 36.43
C ASN A 292 -6.49 -7.87 36.35
N ILE A 293 -7.01 -8.83 35.64
CA ILE A 293 -8.44 -9.13 35.53
C ILE A 293 -8.66 -10.52 36.12
N SER A 294 -9.67 -10.64 36.99
CA SER A 294 -10.04 -11.89 37.68
C SER A 294 -11.51 -12.18 37.46
N PRO A 295 -11.94 -13.45 37.63
CA PRO A 295 -13.35 -13.80 37.66
C PRO A 295 -14.11 -12.93 38.69
N GLY A 296 -15.25 -12.38 38.28
CA GLY A 296 -16.03 -11.44 39.08
C GLY A 296 -15.81 -9.95 38.72
N ASP A 297 -14.76 -9.63 37.98
CA ASP A 297 -14.61 -8.31 37.36
C ASP A 297 -15.68 -8.13 36.26
N GLU A 298 -16.13 -6.89 36.05
CA GLU A 298 -16.99 -6.54 34.95
C GLU A 298 -16.21 -6.41 33.64
N VAL A 299 -16.32 -7.40 32.76
CA VAL A 299 -15.48 -7.50 31.58
C VAL A 299 -16.26 -7.50 30.26
N VAL A 300 -15.60 -7.09 29.20
CA VAL A 300 -15.91 -7.35 27.81
C VAL A 300 -14.87 -8.33 27.26
N LEU A 301 -15.32 -9.41 26.64
CA LEU A 301 -14.45 -10.34 25.93
C LEU A 301 -14.39 -9.97 24.45
N ALA A 302 -13.20 -9.90 23.85
CA ALA A 302 -13.06 -9.77 22.41
C ALA A 302 -12.32 -10.97 21.82
N VAL A 303 -12.81 -11.45 20.69
CA VAL A 303 -12.21 -12.55 19.94
C VAL A 303 -11.79 -12.04 18.58
N ASP A 304 -10.50 -12.16 18.28
CA ASP A 304 -9.98 -12.02 16.92
C ASP A 304 -9.47 -13.37 16.46
N ALA A 305 -9.99 -13.86 15.33
CA ALA A 305 -9.71 -15.21 14.86
C ALA A 305 -9.29 -15.25 13.41
N SER A 306 -8.22 -16.00 13.18
CA SER A 306 -7.79 -16.39 11.86
C SER A 306 -7.45 -17.89 11.86
N PHE A 307 -8.02 -18.63 10.91
CA PHE A 307 -7.89 -20.07 10.89
C PHE A 307 -6.72 -20.58 10.05
N THR A 308 -6.05 -19.73 9.27
CA THR A 308 -5.07 -20.20 8.28
C THR A 308 -3.63 -19.82 8.58
N ASN A 309 -3.33 -18.55 8.85
CA ASN A 309 -1.93 -18.10 8.98
C ASN A 309 -1.68 -17.16 10.16
N ASP A 310 -2.75 -16.72 10.85
CA ASP A 310 -2.69 -15.79 11.96
C ASP A 310 -3.01 -16.48 13.29
N SER A 311 -2.93 -15.74 14.39
CA SER A 311 -3.31 -16.23 15.71
C SER A 311 -4.81 -16.10 15.91
N THR A 312 -5.38 -16.93 16.77
CA THR A 312 -6.71 -16.71 17.36
C THR A 312 -6.51 -16.34 18.82
N VAL A 313 -7.18 -15.30 19.29
CA VAL A 313 -6.94 -14.77 20.64
C VAL A 313 -8.25 -14.32 21.29
N ILE A 314 -8.35 -14.53 22.60
CA ILE A 314 -9.43 -14.03 23.46
C ILE A 314 -8.81 -13.06 24.47
N VAL A 315 -9.27 -11.81 24.44
CA VAL A 315 -8.81 -10.73 25.31
C VAL A 315 -9.98 -10.23 26.16
N ALA A 316 -9.75 -10.00 27.44
CA ALA A 316 -10.66 -9.30 28.32
C ALA A 316 -10.25 -7.84 28.49
N ALA A 317 -11.25 -6.95 28.51
CA ALA A 317 -11.08 -5.55 28.91
C ALA A 317 -12.16 -5.15 29.92
N THR A 318 -11.82 -4.23 30.83
CA THR A 318 -12.74 -3.65 31.81
C THR A 318 -13.03 -2.19 31.53
N THR A 319 -14.11 -1.65 32.07
CA THR A 319 -14.48 -0.24 31.94
C THR A 319 -13.47 0.68 32.62
N ASP A 320 -12.72 0.21 33.62
CA ASP A 320 -11.61 0.91 34.29
C ASP A 320 -10.27 0.72 33.58
N LYS A 321 -10.29 0.29 32.31
CA LYS A 321 -9.15 0.27 31.37
C LYS A 321 -8.08 -0.78 31.69
N ARG A 322 -8.43 -1.90 32.32
CA ARG A 322 -7.56 -3.06 32.47
C ARG A 322 -7.69 -3.97 31.24
N LEU A 323 -6.56 -4.57 30.82
CA LEU A 323 -6.47 -5.52 29.73
C LEU A 323 -5.76 -6.80 30.16
N LYS A 324 -6.22 -7.95 29.64
CA LYS A 324 -5.59 -9.26 29.83
C LYS A 324 -5.89 -10.19 28.67
N ILE A 325 -4.86 -10.89 28.19
CA ILE A 325 -5.09 -12.06 27.32
C ILE A 325 -5.56 -13.22 28.20
N LEU A 326 -6.71 -13.77 27.84
CA LEU A 326 -7.25 -14.97 28.54
C LEU A 326 -6.84 -16.27 27.85
N GLU A 327 -6.73 -16.26 26.52
CA GLU A 327 -6.31 -17.41 25.74
C GLU A 327 -5.73 -16.98 24.40
N ILE A 328 -4.76 -17.75 23.88
CA ILE A 328 -4.18 -17.51 22.54
C ILE A 328 -3.77 -18.83 21.89
N TRP A 329 -4.10 -18.99 20.60
CA TRP A 329 -3.65 -20.08 19.75
C TRP A 329 -2.77 -19.49 18.65
N GLU A 330 -1.48 -19.77 18.72
CA GLU A 330 -0.51 -19.41 17.69
C GLU A 330 0.00 -20.69 17.00
N ARG A 331 0.32 -20.58 15.72
CA ARG A 331 0.97 -21.68 15.00
C ARG A 331 2.33 -21.95 15.64
N PRO A 332 2.61 -23.20 16.07
CA PRO A 332 3.94 -23.58 16.54
C PRO A 332 5.02 -23.34 15.46
N LEU A 333 6.25 -23.04 15.87
CA LEU A 333 7.36 -22.75 14.96
C LEU A 333 7.72 -23.94 14.05
N ASP A 334 7.49 -25.18 14.53
CA ASP A 334 7.74 -26.46 13.86
C ASP A 334 6.56 -26.98 13.06
N ALA A 335 5.40 -26.31 13.12
CA ALA A 335 4.21 -26.71 12.37
C ALA A 335 4.35 -26.39 10.87
N ASP A 336 3.87 -27.32 10.03
CA ASP A 336 3.83 -27.14 8.58
C ASP A 336 2.75 -26.14 8.12
N GLU A 337 2.69 -25.82 6.83
CA GLU A 337 1.73 -24.86 6.27
C GLU A 337 0.26 -25.32 6.33
N SER A 338 0.02 -26.59 6.64
CA SER A 338 -1.33 -27.14 6.80
C SER A 338 -1.93 -26.89 8.18
N TYR A 339 -1.15 -26.42 9.15
CA TYR A 339 -1.64 -26.13 10.50
C TYR A 339 -2.84 -25.19 10.46
N ARG A 340 -3.88 -25.56 11.19
CA ARG A 340 -5.08 -24.74 11.39
C ARG A 340 -5.41 -24.70 12.88
N VAL A 341 -5.82 -23.53 13.34
CA VAL A 341 -6.33 -23.38 14.71
C VAL A 341 -7.63 -24.18 14.84
N PRO A 342 -7.75 -25.10 15.82
CA PRO A 342 -8.94 -25.93 15.96
C PRO A 342 -10.13 -25.12 16.47
N LEU A 343 -11.10 -24.84 15.60
CA LEU A 343 -12.27 -24.01 15.92
C LEU A 343 -13.07 -24.54 17.12
N ASN A 344 -13.21 -25.85 17.24
CA ASN A 344 -13.89 -26.48 18.35
C ASN A 344 -13.25 -26.22 19.73
N GLN A 345 -11.91 -26.13 19.78
CA GLN A 345 -11.20 -25.75 21.01
C GLN A 345 -11.43 -24.28 21.36
N VAL A 346 -11.42 -23.41 20.33
CA VAL A 346 -11.69 -21.97 20.51
C VAL A 346 -13.10 -21.74 21.04
N THR A 347 -14.11 -22.39 20.45
CA THR A 347 -15.50 -22.23 20.84
C THR A 347 -15.77 -22.81 22.24
N GLN A 348 -15.23 -24.00 22.55
CA GLN A 348 -15.32 -24.60 23.88
C GLN A 348 -14.68 -23.67 24.93
N ARG A 349 -13.45 -23.19 24.68
CA ARG A 349 -12.77 -22.33 25.64
C ARG A 349 -13.51 -21.01 25.85
N LEU A 350 -14.06 -20.44 24.78
CA LEU A 350 -14.87 -19.22 24.88
C LEU A 350 -16.13 -19.43 25.74
N GLN A 351 -16.80 -20.56 25.62
CA GLN A 351 -17.94 -20.93 26.47
C GLN A 351 -17.53 -21.02 27.96
N GLU A 352 -16.43 -21.71 28.26
CA GLU A 352 -15.87 -21.80 29.62
C GLU A 352 -15.57 -20.40 30.18
N LEU A 353 -14.94 -19.51 29.38
CA LEU A 353 -14.64 -18.16 29.81
C LEU A 353 -15.87 -17.28 29.99
N ILE A 354 -16.93 -17.48 29.20
CA ILE A 354 -18.23 -16.81 29.38
C ILE A 354 -18.85 -17.22 30.71
N GLU A 355 -18.83 -18.51 31.06
CA GLU A 355 -19.33 -18.99 32.34
C GLU A 355 -18.52 -18.49 33.54
N GLU A 356 -17.18 -18.46 33.39
CA GLU A 356 -16.23 -18.03 34.42
C GLU A 356 -16.32 -16.53 34.71
N TYR A 357 -16.26 -15.67 33.64
CA TYR A 357 -16.18 -14.23 33.76
C TYR A 357 -17.54 -13.52 33.69
N LYS A 358 -18.59 -14.16 33.14
CA LYS A 358 -19.91 -13.57 32.92
C LYS A 358 -19.85 -12.19 32.27
N PRO A 359 -19.26 -12.11 31.05
CA PRO A 359 -18.97 -10.82 30.40
C PRO A 359 -20.25 -10.05 30.08
N ARG A 360 -20.16 -8.74 30.12
CA ARG A 360 -21.24 -7.85 29.67
C ARG A 360 -21.52 -7.96 28.17
N ALA A 361 -20.49 -8.25 27.39
CA ALA A 361 -20.60 -8.48 25.96
C ALA A 361 -19.40 -9.31 25.45
N CYS A 362 -19.63 -10.05 24.36
CA CYS A 362 -18.58 -10.69 23.56
C CYS A 362 -18.49 -9.97 22.21
N VAL A 363 -17.30 -9.46 21.88
CA VAL A 363 -16.99 -8.67 20.69
C VAL A 363 -16.23 -9.52 19.69
N TYR A 364 -16.58 -9.44 18.41
CA TYR A 364 -15.92 -10.24 17.38
C TYR A 364 -16.01 -9.60 15.99
N ASP A 365 -15.04 -9.94 15.09
CA ASP A 365 -15.19 -9.62 13.67
C ASP A 365 -16.11 -10.66 13.00
N PRO A 366 -17.23 -10.24 12.38
CA PRO A 366 -18.18 -11.18 11.77
C PRO A 366 -17.62 -11.95 10.58
N PHE A 367 -16.54 -11.48 9.95
CA PHE A 367 -15.99 -12.10 8.73
C PHE A 367 -15.61 -13.59 8.91
N ALA A 368 -15.04 -13.97 10.06
CA ALA A 368 -14.56 -15.33 10.28
C ALA A 368 -15.41 -16.12 11.30
N LEU A 369 -16.16 -15.46 12.20
CA LEU A 369 -16.73 -16.09 13.39
C LEU A 369 -18.26 -16.06 13.47
N GLN A 370 -18.96 -15.44 12.51
CA GLN A 370 -20.41 -15.19 12.58
C GLN A 370 -21.21 -16.41 13.06
N HIS A 371 -21.04 -17.56 12.41
CA HIS A 371 -21.82 -18.77 12.74
C HIS A 371 -21.49 -19.32 14.12
N ALA A 372 -20.20 -19.44 14.44
CA ALA A 372 -19.75 -19.97 15.74
C ALA A 372 -20.19 -19.09 16.92
N MET A 373 -20.14 -17.78 16.77
CA MET A 373 -20.56 -16.84 17.80
C MET A 373 -22.08 -16.87 18.03
N THR A 374 -22.86 -17.00 16.96
CA THR A 374 -24.33 -17.17 17.10
C THR A 374 -24.67 -18.42 17.91
N GLU A 375 -24.03 -19.55 17.59
CA GLU A 375 -24.21 -20.79 18.32
C GLU A 375 -23.84 -20.66 19.82
N ILE A 376 -22.70 -19.99 20.10
CA ILE A 376 -22.27 -19.71 21.48
C ILE A 376 -23.29 -18.84 22.22
N SER A 377 -23.84 -17.81 21.57
CA SER A 377 -24.89 -16.97 22.18
C SER A 377 -26.15 -17.72 22.48
N ASP A 378 -26.59 -18.62 21.59
CA ASP A 378 -27.76 -19.47 21.78
C ASP A 378 -27.58 -20.40 22.98
N ILE A 379 -26.38 -20.90 23.23
CA ILE A 379 -26.06 -21.79 24.34
C ILE A 379 -25.90 -21.03 25.66
N THR A 380 -25.16 -19.91 25.64
CA THR A 380 -24.72 -19.21 26.87
C THR A 380 -25.60 -18.01 27.24
N GLY A 381 -26.40 -17.49 26.30
CA GLY A 381 -27.17 -16.26 26.47
C GLY A 381 -26.27 -15.00 26.44
N ALA A 382 -25.00 -15.09 26.06
CA ALA A 382 -24.08 -13.96 26.04
C ALA A 382 -24.48 -12.92 24.99
N LEU A 383 -24.39 -11.62 25.34
CA LEU A 383 -24.61 -10.52 24.42
C LEU A 383 -23.46 -10.45 23.40
N LEU A 384 -23.79 -10.55 22.13
CA LEU A 384 -22.82 -10.41 21.04
C LEU A 384 -22.79 -9.00 20.46
N ILE A 385 -21.58 -8.49 20.19
CA ILE A 385 -21.37 -7.22 19.51
C ILE A 385 -20.45 -7.44 18.31
N GLU A 386 -20.98 -7.24 17.10
CA GLU A 386 -20.20 -7.27 15.89
C GLU A 386 -19.29 -6.02 15.80
N PHE A 387 -18.02 -6.26 15.55
CA PHE A 387 -17.02 -5.21 15.36
C PHE A 387 -16.26 -5.43 14.03
N PRO A 388 -16.85 -5.04 12.89
CA PRO A 388 -16.16 -5.10 11.61
C PRO A 388 -14.86 -4.29 11.65
N GLN A 389 -13.74 -4.88 11.24
CA GLN A 389 -12.42 -4.23 11.23
C GLN A 389 -12.27 -3.19 10.10
N SER A 390 -13.35 -2.49 9.77
CA SER A 390 -13.36 -1.42 8.77
C SER A 390 -12.61 -0.18 9.24
N PRO A 391 -12.02 0.63 8.32
CA PRO A 391 -11.32 1.86 8.70
C PRO A 391 -12.16 2.80 9.57
N LYS A 392 -13.46 2.92 9.28
CA LYS A 392 -14.38 3.78 10.04
C LYS A 392 -14.51 3.40 11.51
N ARG A 393 -14.42 2.08 11.82
CA ARG A 393 -14.49 1.56 13.20
C ARG A 393 -13.11 1.52 13.87
N MET A 394 -12.09 1.06 13.13
CA MET A 394 -10.75 0.86 13.68
C MET A 394 -10.01 2.17 13.97
N VAL A 395 -10.17 3.23 13.16
CA VAL A 395 -9.44 4.50 13.37
C VAL A 395 -9.72 5.12 14.74
N PRO A 396 -10.98 5.36 15.16
CA PRO A 396 -11.24 5.93 16.49
C PRO A 396 -10.81 4.99 17.62
N ALA A 397 -10.98 3.67 17.47
CA ALA A 397 -10.55 2.69 18.46
C ALA A 397 -9.02 2.65 18.64
N CYS A 398 -8.26 2.69 17.54
CA CYS A 398 -6.81 2.78 17.57
C CYS A 398 -6.33 4.09 18.23
N SER A 399 -6.98 5.21 17.91
CA SER A 399 -6.63 6.51 18.50
C SER A 399 -6.84 6.53 20.01
N ARG A 400 -7.98 6.02 20.49
CA ARG A 400 -8.27 5.87 21.92
C ARG A 400 -7.26 4.98 22.64
N PHE A 401 -6.96 3.82 22.05
CA PHE A 401 -5.98 2.90 22.62
C PHE A 401 -4.60 3.54 22.74
N ALA A 402 -4.12 4.19 21.67
CA ALA A 402 -2.83 4.89 21.67
C ALA A 402 -2.78 6.03 22.71
N GLU A 403 -3.85 6.82 22.82
CA GLU A 403 -3.95 7.88 23.85
C GLU A 403 -3.80 7.31 25.25
N LEU A 404 -4.50 6.21 25.56
CA LEU A 404 -4.43 5.57 26.89
C LEU A 404 -3.04 5.01 27.21
N VAL A 405 -2.34 4.47 26.22
CA VAL A 405 -0.96 4.02 26.40
C VAL A 405 -0.02 5.22 26.62
N LEU A 406 -0.08 6.23 25.74
CA LEU A 406 0.81 7.40 25.81
C LEU A 406 0.60 8.23 27.08
N THR A 407 -0.63 8.25 27.60
CA THR A 407 -0.96 8.92 28.88
C THR A 407 -0.82 8.02 30.09
N ARG A 408 -0.39 6.74 29.91
CA ARG A 408 -0.24 5.73 30.95
C ARG A 408 -1.52 5.49 31.78
N GLN A 409 -2.66 5.58 31.11
CA GLN A 409 -3.98 5.33 31.71
C GLN A 409 -4.53 3.92 31.40
N LEU A 410 -3.79 3.13 30.63
CA LEU A 410 -4.06 1.72 30.39
C LEU A 410 -3.38 0.88 31.44
N TYR A 411 -4.04 -0.18 31.91
CA TYR A 411 -3.49 -1.14 32.86
C TYR A 411 -3.46 -2.54 32.21
N HIS A 412 -2.35 -3.29 32.38
CA HIS A 412 -2.27 -4.64 31.85
C HIS A 412 -1.36 -5.53 32.71
N ASP A 413 -1.41 -6.85 32.50
CA ASP A 413 -0.69 -7.85 33.25
C ASP A 413 0.79 -8.04 32.81
N HIS A 414 1.30 -7.16 31.93
CA HIS A 414 2.61 -7.24 31.31
C HIS A 414 2.85 -8.55 30.54
N SER A 415 1.83 -9.07 29.90
CA SER A 415 1.94 -10.25 29.03
C SER A 415 2.98 -10.03 27.91
N PRO A 416 4.05 -10.85 27.83
CA PRO A 416 5.05 -10.72 26.77
C PRO A 416 4.47 -10.91 25.36
N VAL A 417 3.39 -11.69 25.26
CA VAL A 417 2.67 -11.93 24.00
C VAL A 417 1.95 -10.68 23.55
N LEU A 418 1.24 -10.00 24.46
CA LEU A 418 0.53 -8.76 24.11
C LEU A 418 1.51 -7.66 23.72
N THR A 419 2.61 -7.49 24.49
CA THR A 419 3.69 -6.55 24.17
C THR A 419 4.26 -6.81 22.78
N ARG A 420 4.57 -8.07 22.44
CA ARG A 420 5.07 -8.45 21.12
C ARG A 420 4.08 -8.10 20.01
N HIS A 421 2.77 -8.38 20.17
CA HIS A 421 1.76 -8.09 19.18
C HIS A 421 1.55 -6.58 18.99
N ILE A 422 1.61 -5.79 20.05
CA ILE A 422 1.59 -4.32 20.00
C ILE A 422 2.82 -3.80 19.24
N ALA A 423 4.01 -4.30 19.59
CA ALA A 423 5.27 -3.91 18.93
C ALA A 423 5.31 -4.26 17.43
N ASN A 424 4.58 -5.28 17.01
CA ASN A 424 4.44 -5.68 15.61
C ASN A 424 3.41 -4.82 14.83
N CYS A 425 2.64 -3.96 15.50
CA CYS A 425 1.69 -3.08 14.87
C CYS A 425 2.40 -1.91 14.20
N HIS A 426 2.05 -1.68 12.94
CA HIS A 426 2.48 -0.53 12.16
C HIS A 426 1.30 0.37 11.84
N THR A 427 1.59 1.64 11.54
CA THR A 427 0.55 2.60 11.17
C THR A 427 0.17 2.49 9.70
N LYS A 428 -1.11 2.63 9.42
CA LYS A 428 -1.65 2.83 8.07
C LYS A 428 -2.59 4.02 8.07
N SER A 429 -2.26 5.03 7.27
CA SER A 429 -3.10 6.21 7.07
C SER A 429 -4.04 6.01 5.90
N ASP A 430 -5.29 6.39 6.05
CA ASP A 430 -6.29 6.47 4.99
C ASP A 430 -7.16 7.75 5.17
N ARG A 431 -8.23 7.88 4.39
CA ARG A 431 -9.11 9.07 4.47
C ARG A 431 -9.83 9.27 5.81
N TYR A 432 -9.86 8.24 6.66
CA TYR A 432 -10.51 8.29 7.97
C TYR A 432 -9.53 8.58 9.11
N GLY A 433 -8.21 8.50 8.87
CA GLY A 433 -7.15 8.70 9.84
C GLY A 433 -6.16 7.53 9.91
N VAL A 434 -5.53 7.35 11.08
CA VAL A 434 -4.49 6.34 11.30
C VAL A 434 -5.08 5.12 12.02
N ARG A 435 -4.79 3.92 11.51
CA ARG A 435 -5.13 2.64 12.14
C ARG A 435 -3.97 1.67 12.11
N VAL A 436 -4.07 0.63 12.92
CA VAL A 436 -3.05 -0.44 12.94
C VAL A 436 -3.14 -1.34 11.71
N THR A 437 -2.00 -1.87 11.32
CA THR A 437 -1.85 -2.87 10.26
C THR A 437 -0.61 -3.71 10.52
N LYS A 438 -0.49 -4.86 9.87
CA LYS A 438 0.78 -5.57 9.76
C LYS A 438 1.79 -4.75 8.96
N GLU A 439 3.06 -4.99 9.18
CA GLU A 439 4.17 -4.40 8.41
C GLU A 439 3.92 -4.52 6.89
N HIS A 440 3.51 -5.71 6.44
CA HIS A 440 3.06 -5.99 5.08
C HIS A 440 2.02 -7.12 5.09
N ARG A 441 1.32 -7.36 3.96
CA ARG A 441 0.19 -8.30 3.88
C ARG A 441 0.57 -9.76 4.17
N GLY A 442 1.81 -10.17 3.89
CA GLY A 442 2.34 -11.53 4.13
C GLY A 442 3.18 -11.66 5.40
N SER A 443 3.25 -10.64 6.26
CA SER A 443 4.10 -10.65 7.45
C SER A 443 3.76 -11.81 8.39
N LYS A 444 4.80 -12.54 8.80
CA LYS A 444 4.70 -13.59 9.83
C LYS A 444 4.56 -13.00 11.24
N ARG A 445 4.80 -11.70 11.40
CA ARG A 445 4.65 -10.98 12.67
C ARG A 445 3.18 -10.80 12.97
N LYS A 446 2.72 -11.37 14.08
CA LYS A 446 1.33 -11.38 14.49
C LYS A 446 0.94 -10.09 15.20
N ILE A 447 -0.29 -9.61 14.96
CA ILE A 447 -0.88 -8.43 15.60
C ILE A 447 -2.26 -8.71 16.21
N ASP A 448 -2.75 -9.92 16.11
CA ASP A 448 -4.15 -10.29 16.41
C ASP A 448 -4.52 -9.99 17.87
N ALA A 449 -3.59 -10.20 18.83
CA ALA A 449 -3.84 -9.84 20.23
C ALA A 449 -3.97 -8.31 20.42
N ALA A 450 -3.25 -7.51 19.65
CA ALA A 450 -3.41 -6.06 19.67
C ALA A 450 -4.76 -5.64 19.08
N VAL A 451 -5.20 -6.26 18.00
CA VAL A 451 -6.51 -5.99 17.36
C VAL A 451 -7.65 -6.36 18.33
N ALA A 452 -7.60 -7.54 18.94
CA ALA A 452 -8.59 -7.96 19.94
C ALA A 452 -8.61 -7.01 21.17
N ALA A 453 -7.44 -6.59 21.65
CA ALA A 453 -7.31 -5.63 22.77
C ALA A 453 -7.95 -4.27 22.42
N ILE A 454 -7.72 -3.77 21.21
CA ILE A 454 -8.33 -2.53 20.70
C ILE A 454 -9.86 -2.66 20.66
N MET A 455 -10.39 -3.76 20.13
CA MET A 455 -11.82 -4.02 20.03
C MET A 455 -12.47 -4.13 21.43
N ALA A 456 -11.84 -4.89 22.34
CA ALA A 456 -12.34 -5.07 23.70
C ALA A 456 -12.42 -3.75 24.46
N LEU A 457 -11.34 -2.96 24.42
CA LEU A 457 -11.25 -1.68 25.11
C LEU A 457 -12.24 -0.65 24.56
N GLU A 458 -12.40 -0.57 23.23
CA GLU A 458 -13.33 0.36 22.59
C GLU A 458 -14.79 0.06 23.04
N VAL A 459 -15.18 -1.22 23.05
CA VAL A 459 -16.52 -1.60 23.49
C VAL A 459 -16.69 -1.40 25.00
N ALA A 460 -15.69 -1.76 25.81
CA ALA A 460 -15.73 -1.55 27.25
C ALA A 460 -15.89 -0.05 27.61
N ALA A 461 -15.28 0.84 26.84
CA ALA A 461 -15.40 2.30 27.03
C ALA A 461 -16.76 2.86 26.62
N THR A 462 -17.51 2.17 25.75
CA THR A 462 -18.81 2.62 25.25
C THR A 462 -20.00 2.05 26.02
N LEU A 463 -19.79 1.02 26.85
CA LEU A 463 -20.85 0.45 27.69
C LEU A 463 -21.13 1.36 28.87
N GLU A 464 -22.39 1.69 29.09
CA GLU A 464 -22.81 2.47 30.26
C GLU A 464 -22.50 1.71 31.56
N PRO A 465 -22.03 2.38 32.63
CA PRO A 465 -21.78 1.73 33.91
C PRO A 465 -23.11 1.15 34.46
N VAL A 466 -23.07 -0.07 35.01
CA VAL A 466 -24.20 -0.62 35.71
C VAL A 466 -24.41 0.15 36.99
N ILE A 467 -25.48 0.95 37.06
CA ILE A 467 -25.92 1.60 38.29
C ILE A 467 -26.52 0.53 39.20
N VAL A 468 -25.71 0.00 40.11
CA VAL A 468 -26.27 -0.89 41.19
C VAL A 468 -27.03 0.02 42.13
N PRO A 469 -28.35 -0.14 42.27
CA PRO A 469 -29.11 0.64 43.23
C PRO A 469 -28.61 0.30 44.65
N PRO A 470 -28.49 1.33 45.52
CA PRO A 470 -28.02 1.08 46.88
C PRO A 470 -28.92 0.05 47.58
N THR A 471 -28.29 -0.97 48.17
CA THR A 471 -29.00 -1.98 48.93
C THR A 471 -29.83 -1.30 50.01
N PRO A 472 -31.14 -1.52 50.09
CA PRO A 472 -31.96 -0.88 51.14
C PRO A 472 -31.45 -1.31 52.51
N LYS A 473 -31.03 -0.34 53.32
CA LYS A 473 -30.72 -0.57 54.73
C LYS A 473 -32.05 -0.97 55.41
N ILE A 474 -32.18 -2.23 55.72
CA ILE A 474 -33.27 -2.72 56.61
C ILE A 474 -32.89 -2.22 57.99
N PHE A 475 -33.67 -1.27 58.51
CA PHE A 475 -33.61 -0.83 59.92
C PHE A 475 -34.45 -1.77 60.77
#